data_ec0c9b5d36c0676aeb5eef51185f11f4
#
_entry.id   ec0c9b5d36c0676aeb5eef51185f11f4
#
_cell.length_a   1.000
_cell.length_b   1.000
_cell.length_c   1.000
_cell.angle_alpha   90.00
_cell.angle_beta   90.00
_cell.angle_gamma   90.00
#
_symmetry.space_group_name_H-M   'P 1'
#
loop_
_entity.id
_entity.type
_entity.pdbx_description
1 polymer ?
#
loop_
_entity_poly.entity_id
_entity_poly.type
_entity_poly.pdbx_seq_one_letter_code
_entity_poly.pdbx_strand_id
1 'polypeptide(L)'
;MENNQIIEALQQSKLFSQLDINDLQEISKKAKVRQFFANDIIVWQGQPSASLFLILNGIVAVKNIIGKQEHLLAYLMPGNSFGEVGILENRPRSATVSALSEVDVLVIQRDDFLSILQKHSIVAIELARILGEYLMQSNRRMNSGKRETKFVLILNTESEVGSTGLGT
;
A
#
# COMPACT_ATOMS: atom_id res chain seq x y z
N MET A 1 7.19 5.71 -19.27
CA MET A 1 8.11 4.70 -18.69
C MET A 1 8.11 3.49 -19.61
N GLU A 2 9.28 3.03 -19.96
CA GLU A 2 9.42 1.87 -20.84
C GLU A 2 9.15 0.57 -20.07
N ASN A 3 8.75 -0.47 -20.78
CA ASN A 3 8.40 -1.76 -20.17
C ASN A 3 9.56 -2.36 -19.33
N ASN A 4 10.79 -2.19 -19.76
CA ASN A 4 11.96 -2.67 -19.03
C ASN A 4 12.12 -1.97 -17.67
N GLN A 5 11.82 -0.69 -17.60
CA GLN A 5 11.86 0.07 -16.35
C GLN A 5 10.77 -0.39 -15.37
N ILE A 6 9.61 -0.77 -15.88
CA ILE A 6 8.52 -1.32 -15.06
C ILE A 6 8.96 -2.68 -14.48
N ILE A 7 9.54 -3.55 -15.30
CA ILE A 7 10.02 -4.85 -14.85
C ILE A 7 11.10 -4.70 -13.78
N GLU A 8 12.05 -3.80 -13.99
CA GLU A 8 13.09 -3.50 -13.01
C GLU A 8 12.51 -3.01 -11.68
N ALA A 9 11.53 -2.11 -11.74
CA ALA A 9 10.84 -1.63 -10.55
C ALA A 9 10.09 -2.74 -9.82
N LEU A 10 9.45 -3.65 -10.54
CA LEU A 10 8.80 -4.83 -9.96
C LEU A 10 9.83 -5.75 -9.28
N GLN A 11 10.99 -5.97 -9.89
CA GLN A 11 12.08 -6.76 -9.30
C GLN A 11 12.60 -6.16 -8.00
N GLN A 12 12.63 -4.85 -7.89
CA GLN A 12 13.09 -4.12 -6.72
C GLN A 12 12.00 -3.93 -5.66
N SER A 13 10.74 -4.22 -5.99
CA SER A 13 9.63 -4.08 -5.06
C SER A 13 9.66 -5.17 -4.00
N LYS A 14 9.18 -4.83 -2.79
CA LYS A 14 9.08 -5.82 -1.71
C LYS A 14 8.12 -6.95 -2.05
N LEU A 15 7.06 -6.64 -2.78
CA LEU A 15 5.97 -7.57 -3.03
C LEU A 15 6.26 -8.58 -4.14
N PHE A 16 6.97 -8.15 -5.19
CA PHE A 16 7.15 -8.95 -6.42
C PHE A 16 8.58 -9.40 -6.66
N SER A 17 9.53 -9.08 -5.78
CA SER A 17 10.95 -9.36 -5.97
C SER A 17 11.31 -10.84 -6.13
N GLN A 18 10.45 -11.74 -5.68
CA GLN A 18 10.70 -13.19 -5.74
C GLN A 18 10.15 -13.85 -7.01
N LEU A 19 9.47 -13.11 -7.85
CA LEU A 19 8.95 -13.63 -9.11
C LEU A 19 10.04 -13.74 -10.18
N ASP A 20 9.90 -14.71 -11.07
CA ASP A 20 10.78 -14.81 -12.22
C ASP A 20 10.46 -13.75 -13.29
N ILE A 21 11.35 -13.61 -14.26
CA ILE A 21 11.23 -12.58 -15.29
C ILE A 21 9.98 -12.72 -16.14
N ASN A 22 9.53 -13.95 -16.42
CA ASN A 22 8.36 -14.20 -17.25
C ASN A 22 7.08 -13.74 -16.53
N ASP A 23 6.99 -14.01 -15.24
CA ASP A 23 5.86 -13.57 -14.41
C ASP A 23 5.83 -12.05 -14.28
N LEU A 24 6.98 -11.43 -14.09
CA LEU A 24 7.11 -9.96 -14.03
C LEU A 24 6.71 -9.31 -15.36
N GLN A 25 7.04 -9.92 -16.48
CA GLN A 25 6.61 -9.46 -17.80
C GLN A 25 5.09 -9.54 -17.97
N GLU A 26 4.46 -10.60 -17.49
CA GLU A 26 3.00 -10.71 -17.51
C GLU A 26 2.33 -9.62 -16.67
N ILE A 27 2.84 -9.38 -15.48
CA ILE A 27 2.31 -8.33 -14.60
C ILE A 27 2.48 -6.96 -15.26
N SER A 28 3.64 -6.69 -15.85
CA SER A 28 3.92 -5.41 -16.49
C SER A 28 2.94 -5.07 -17.62
N LYS A 29 2.47 -6.08 -18.35
CA LYS A 29 1.50 -5.90 -19.43
C LYS A 29 0.10 -5.50 -18.94
N LYS A 30 -0.27 -5.90 -17.74
CA LYS A 30 -1.59 -5.62 -17.13
C LYS A 30 -1.59 -4.35 -16.31
N ALA A 31 -0.43 -3.90 -15.87
CA ALA A 31 -0.28 -2.74 -15.03
C ALA A 31 -0.16 -1.46 -15.86
N LYS A 32 -0.55 -0.33 -15.26
CA LYS A 32 -0.46 0.99 -15.89
C LYS A 32 0.31 1.94 -15.00
N VAL A 33 1.14 2.77 -15.59
CA VAL A 33 1.83 3.85 -14.88
C VAL A 33 0.94 5.08 -14.83
N ARG A 34 0.83 5.68 -13.65
CA ARG A 34 0.17 6.97 -13.45
C ARG A 34 1.12 7.91 -12.73
N GLN A 35 1.07 9.17 -13.12
CA GLN A 35 1.85 10.24 -12.52
C GLN A 35 0.97 11.19 -11.73
N PHE A 36 1.48 11.63 -10.60
CA PHE A 36 0.86 12.63 -9.74
C PHE A 36 1.86 13.73 -9.42
N PHE A 37 1.36 14.94 -9.30
CA PHE A 37 2.16 16.07 -8.86
C PHE A 37 2.12 16.22 -7.35
N ALA A 38 3.06 16.98 -6.80
CA ALA A 38 3.07 17.27 -5.37
C ALA A 38 1.72 17.84 -4.92
N ASN A 39 1.24 17.34 -3.78
CA ASN A 39 -0.05 17.65 -3.16
C ASN A 39 -1.29 17.02 -3.82
N ASP A 40 -1.12 16.30 -4.92
CA ASP A 40 -2.25 15.53 -5.48
C ASP A 40 -2.67 14.42 -4.51
N ILE A 41 -3.96 14.15 -4.48
CA ILE A 41 -4.51 12.99 -3.77
C ILE A 41 -4.56 11.81 -4.73
N ILE A 42 -3.91 10.73 -4.35
CA ILE A 42 -3.90 9.49 -5.15
C ILE A 42 -5.14 8.66 -4.88
N VAL A 43 -5.47 8.49 -3.61
CA VAL A 43 -6.71 7.83 -3.17
C VAL A 43 -7.26 8.55 -1.95
N TRP A 44 -8.58 8.59 -1.86
CA TRP A 44 -9.29 9.15 -0.72
C TRP A 44 -9.75 8.07 0.23
N GLN A 45 -9.65 8.33 1.52
CA GLN A 45 -10.29 7.52 2.55
C GLN A 45 -11.78 7.36 2.23
N GLY A 46 -12.29 6.13 2.34
CA GLY A 46 -13.69 5.82 2.07
C GLY A 46 -14.02 5.46 0.62
N GLN A 47 -13.08 5.68 -0.32
CA GLN A 47 -13.28 5.24 -1.72
C GLN A 47 -13.24 3.72 -1.84
N PRO A 48 -13.90 3.14 -2.85
CA PRO A 48 -13.76 1.73 -3.15
C PRO A 48 -12.32 1.33 -3.43
N SER A 49 -11.91 0.16 -2.95
CA SER A 49 -10.57 -0.38 -3.12
C SER A 49 -10.47 -1.12 -4.45
N ALA A 50 -10.26 -0.40 -5.52
CA ALA A 50 -10.28 -0.91 -6.89
C ALA A 50 -8.92 -1.32 -7.45
N SER A 51 -7.81 -0.90 -6.82
CA SER A 51 -6.47 -1.09 -7.34
C SER A 51 -5.43 -1.19 -6.24
N LEU A 52 -4.37 -1.94 -6.55
CA LEU A 52 -3.10 -1.90 -5.84
C LEU A 52 -2.21 -0.84 -6.49
N PHE A 53 -1.45 -0.13 -5.68
CA PHE A 53 -0.46 0.85 -6.14
C PHE A 53 0.92 0.45 -5.66
N LEU A 54 1.89 0.44 -6.58
CA LEU A 54 3.32 0.28 -6.28
C LEU A 54 4.02 1.61 -6.59
N ILE A 55 4.76 2.14 -5.65
CA ILE A 55 5.49 3.39 -5.82
C ILE A 55 6.76 3.13 -6.64
N LEU A 56 6.87 3.83 -7.76
CA LEU A 56 8.03 3.75 -8.67
C LEU A 56 9.02 4.87 -8.39
N ASN A 57 8.53 6.08 -8.17
CA ASN A 57 9.28 7.28 -7.86
C ASN A 57 8.51 8.15 -6.89
N GLY A 58 9.25 8.97 -6.13
CA GLY A 58 8.67 9.94 -5.23
C GLY A 58 8.28 9.38 -3.88
N ILE A 59 7.64 10.21 -3.09
CA ILE A 59 7.23 9.91 -1.71
C ILE A 59 5.78 10.27 -1.54
N VAL A 60 5.03 9.41 -0.86
CA VAL A 60 3.64 9.65 -0.51
C VAL A 60 3.46 9.67 1.00
N ALA A 61 2.47 10.43 1.46
CA ALA A 61 2.01 10.42 2.84
C ALA A 61 0.69 9.66 2.92
N VAL A 62 0.59 8.78 3.89
CA VAL A 62 -0.64 8.06 4.23
C VAL A 62 -1.23 8.70 5.48
N LYS A 63 -2.46 9.16 5.38
CA LYS A 63 -3.15 9.86 6.47
C LYS A 63 -4.55 9.32 6.63
N ASN A 64 -5.03 9.27 7.86
CA ASN A 64 -6.45 9.04 8.08
C ASN A 64 -7.09 10.25 8.75
N ILE A 65 -8.40 10.36 8.55
CA ILE A 65 -9.21 11.42 9.12
C ILE A 65 -10.14 10.76 10.14
N ILE A 66 -9.98 11.18 11.40
CA ILE A 66 -10.84 10.78 12.51
C ILE A 66 -11.54 12.02 13.02
N GLY A 67 -12.85 12.09 12.83
CA GLY A 67 -13.60 13.31 13.11
C GLY A 67 -13.17 14.43 12.16
N LYS A 68 -12.63 15.51 12.71
CA LYS A 68 -12.10 16.65 11.93
C LYS A 68 -10.58 16.71 11.91
N GLN A 69 -9.92 15.72 12.50
CA GLN A 69 -8.47 15.70 12.61
C GLN A 69 -7.84 14.75 11.62
N GLU A 70 -6.76 15.19 11.02
CA GLU A 70 -5.93 14.46 10.11
C GLU A 70 -4.73 13.87 10.87
N HIS A 71 -4.52 12.57 10.74
CA HIS A 71 -3.42 11.86 11.38
C HIS A 71 -2.49 11.26 10.34
N LEU A 72 -1.22 11.62 10.40
CA LEU A 72 -0.20 11.00 9.58
C LEU A 72 0.06 9.58 10.09
N LEU A 73 -0.09 8.60 9.21
CA LEU A 73 0.13 7.19 9.52
C LEU A 73 1.51 6.71 9.09
N ALA A 74 1.93 7.08 7.88
CA ALA A 74 3.22 6.66 7.33
C ALA A 74 3.63 7.50 6.14
N TYR A 75 4.92 7.45 5.83
CA TYR A 75 5.48 7.81 4.53
C TYR A 75 5.84 6.53 3.79
N LEU A 76 5.50 6.46 2.51
CA LEU A 76 5.87 5.34 1.65
C LEU A 76 6.78 5.83 0.53
N MET A 77 7.71 4.98 0.15
CA MET A 77 8.83 5.28 -0.75
C MET A 77 8.84 4.29 -1.92
N PRO A 78 9.66 4.50 -2.96
CA PRO A 78 9.81 3.56 -4.05
C PRO A 78 10.07 2.13 -3.56
N GLY A 79 9.36 1.17 -4.14
CA GLY A 79 9.36 -0.23 -3.74
C GLY A 79 8.29 -0.61 -2.73
N ASN A 80 7.68 0.35 -2.05
CA ASN A 80 6.51 0.11 -1.20
C ASN A 80 5.23 0.08 -2.03
N SER A 81 4.25 -0.65 -1.55
CA SER A 81 2.90 -0.71 -2.13
C SER A 81 1.85 -0.25 -1.12
N PHE A 82 0.69 0.11 -1.61
CA PHE A 82 -0.49 0.40 -0.79
C PHE A 82 -1.77 0.02 -1.50
N GLY A 83 -2.83 -0.16 -0.73
CA GLY A 83 -4.14 -0.52 -1.23
C GLY A 83 -4.47 -2.01 -1.16
N GLU A 84 -3.52 -2.85 -0.77
CA GLU A 84 -3.69 -4.31 -0.69
C GLU A 84 -4.74 -4.74 0.33
N VAL A 85 -4.78 -4.11 1.48
CA VAL A 85 -5.67 -4.51 2.57
C VAL A 85 -7.13 -4.33 2.19
N GLY A 86 -7.47 -3.19 1.60
CA GLY A 86 -8.83 -2.92 1.15
C GLY A 86 -9.27 -3.89 0.05
N ILE A 87 -8.36 -4.33 -0.82
CA ILE A 87 -8.64 -5.33 -1.84
C ILE A 87 -8.92 -6.68 -1.21
N LEU A 88 -8.06 -7.13 -0.30
CA LEU A 88 -8.18 -8.43 0.35
C LEU A 88 -9.47 -8.55 1.17
N GLU A 89 -9.84 -7.51 1.87
CA GLU A 89 -11.02 -7.50 2.72
C GLU A 89 -12.28 -6.99 2.02
N ASN A 90 -12.17 -6.57 0.78
CA ASN A 90 -13.28 -5.96 0.05
C ASN A 90 -13.92 -4.78 0.79
N ARG A 91 -13.09 -3.90 1.31
CA ARG A 91 -13.51 -2.74 2.09
C ARG A 91 -13.08 -1.43 1.45
N PRO A 92 -13.74 -0.32 1.77
CA PRO A 92 -13.29 1.00 1.37
C PRO A 92 -11.89 1.31 1.87
N ARG A 93 -11.21 2.25 1.22
CA ARG A 93 -9.89 2.74 1.63
C ARG A 93 -9.91 3.21 3.08
N SER A 94 -8.99 2.71 3.90
CA SER A 94 -8.88 3.09 5.31
C SER A 94 -8.17 4.43 5.53
N ALA A 95 -7.51 4.93 4.50
CA ALA A 95 -6.71 6.16 4.59
C ALA A 95 -6.66 6.90 3.27
N THR A 96 -6.33 8.18 3.33
CA THR A 96 -6.03 9.02 2.18
C THR A 96 -4.54 8.97 1.91
N VAL A 97 -4.15 8.80 0.66
CA VAL A 97 -2.76 8.82 0.23
C VAL A 97 -2.53 10.00 -0.68
N SER A 98 -1.59 10.86 -0.32
CA SER A 98 -1.25 12.06 -1.06
C SER A 98 0.21 12.07 -1.49
N ALA A 99 0.49 12.66 -2.63
CA ALA A 99 1.83 12.85 -3.14
C ALA A 99 2.52 14.00 -2.40
N LEU A 100 3.71 13.77 -1.87
CA LEU A 100 4.55 14.82 -1.26
C LEU A 100 5.51 15.44 -2.25
N SER A 101 5.82 14.74 -3.31
CA SER A 101 6.64 15.17 -4.42
C SER A 101 5.92 14.76 -5.71
N GLU A 102 6.55 14.95 -6.84
CA GLU A 102 6.15 14.26 -8.06
C GLU A 102 6.29 12.75 -7.83
N VAL A 103 5.25 11.99 -8.15
CA VAL A 103 5.15 10.56 -7.85
C VAL A 103 4.71 9.80 -9.11
N ASP A 104 5.44 8.74 -9.41
CA ASP A 104 5.01 7.74 -10.38
C ASP A 104 4.59 6.48 -9.64
N VAL A 105 3.44 5.95 -9.98
CA VAL A 105 2.92 4.70 -9.42
C VAL A 105 2.56 3.72 -10.53
N LEU A 106 2.77 2.45 -10.25
CA LEU A 106 2.25 1.37 -11.04
C LEU A 106 0.90 0.95 -10.45
N VAL A 107 -0.13 0.93 -11.29
CA VAL A 107 -1.49 0.60 -10.89
C VAL A 107 -1.83 -0.79 -11.40
N ILE A 108 -2.18 -1.68 -10.50
CA ILE A 108 -2.64 -3.04 -10.80
C ILE A 108 -4.09 -3.13 -10.35
N GLN A 109 -4.98 -3.50 -11.27
CA GLN A 109 -6.39 -3.61 -10.95
C GLN A 109 -6.64 -4.74 -9.96
N ARG A 110 -7.70 -4.60 -9.16
CA ARG A 110 -8.08 -5.55 -8.12
C ARG A 110 -8.09 -7.00 -8.63
N ASP A 111 -8.80 -7.27 -9.73
CA ASP A 111 -8.96 -8.63 -10.24
C ASP A 111 -7.63 -9.23 -10.71
N ASP A 112 -6.78 -8.40 -11.31
CA ASP A 112 -5.43 -8.81 -11.72
C ASP A 112 -4.57 -9.13 -10.49
N PHE A 113 -4.64 -8.29 -9.46
CA PHE A 113 -3.90 -8.56 -8.22
C PHE A 113 -4.36 -9.82 -7.51
N LEU A 114 -5.66 -10.04 -7.41
CA LEU A 114 -6.19 -11.28 -6.83
C LEU A 114 -5.77 -12.52 -7.63
N SER A 115 -5.75 -12.41 -8.95
CA SER A 115 -5.26 -13.47 -9.84
C SER A 115 -3.76 -13.75 -9.60
N ILE A 116 -2.95 -12.71 -9.43
CA ILE A 116 -1.52 -12.86 -9.11
C ILE A 116 -1.35 -13.60 -7.78
N LEU A 117 -2.10 -13.24 -6.76
CA LEU A 117 -2.03 -13.91 -5.45
C LEU A 117 -2.41 -15.39 -5.52
N GLN A 118 -3.40 -15.72 -6.33
CA GLN A 118 -3.83 -17.11 -6.51
C GLN A 118 -2.81 -17.92 -7.30
N LYS A 119 -2.21 -17.33 -8.30
CA LYS A 119 -1.26 -18.01 -9.20
C LYS A 119 0.14 -18.11 -8.60
N HIS A 120 0.55 -17.15 -7.77
CA HIS A 120 1.89 -17.04 -7.22
C HIS A 120 1.83 -16.94 -5.69
N SER A 121 1.90 -18.09 -5.03
CA SER A 121 1.87 -18.15 -3.57
C SER A 121 2.98 -17.35 -2.90
N ILE A 122 4.13 -17.19 -3.57
CA ILE A 122 5.24 -16.41 -3.02
C ILE A 122 4.87 -14.94 -2.84
N VAL A 123 4.03 -14.37 -3.70
CA VAL A 123 3.55 -12.99 -3.54
C VAL A 123 2.67 -12.88 -2.30
N ALA A 124 1.80 -13.85 -2.08
CA ALA A 124 0.97 -13.89 -0.87
C ALA A 124 1.82 -14.03 0.40
N ILE A 125 2.89 -14.80 0.36
CA ILE A 125 3.83 -14.95 1.46
C ILE A 125 4.58 -13.63 1.73
N GLU A 126 5.07 -12.97 0.68
CA GLU A 126 5.73 -11.67 0.83
C GLU A 126 4.77 -10.61 1.38
N LEU A 127 3.52 -10.62 0.93
CA LEU A 127 2.49 -9.73 1.46
C LEU A 127 2.28 -9.98 2.96
N ALA A 128 2.13 -11.24 3.37
CA ALA A 128 1.99 -11.60 4.78
C ALA A 128 3.20 -11.14 5.62
N ARG A 129 4.40 -11.26 5.06
CA ARG A 129 5.64 -10.81 5.71
C ARG A 129 5.68 -9.29 5.90
N ILE A 130 5.31 -8.54 4.87
CA ILE A 130 5.22 -7.07 4.93
C ILE A 130 4.21 -6.64 5.99
N LEU A 131 3.03 -7.23 5.98
CA LEU A 131 1.98 -6.92 6.96
C LEU A 131 2.40 -7.30 8.38
N GLY A 132 3.10 -8.43 8.55
CA GLY A 132 3.66 -8.84 9.82
C GLY A 132 4.70 -7.88 10.37
N GLU A 133 5.57 -7.34 9.53
CA GLU A 133 6.54 -6.31 9.91
C GLU A 133 5.86 -5.05 10.43
N TYR A 134 4.83 -4.58 9.73
CA TYR A 134 4.05 -3.43 10.16
C TYR A 134 3.40 -3.66 11.53
N LEU A 135 2.82 -4.83 11.73
CA LEU A 135 2.20 -5.19 12.99
C LEU A 135 3.22 -5.22 14.14
N MET A 136 4.39 -5.79 13.91
CA MET A 136 5.46 -5.83 14.92
C MET A 136 5.98 -4.43 15.27
N GLN A 137 6.16 -3.57 14.30
CA GLN A 137 6.58 -2.19 14.52
C GLN A 137 5.53 -1.41 15.32
N SER A 138 4.27 -1.60 15.01
CA SER A 138 3.16 -1.01 15.77
C SER A 138 3.16 -1.48 17.22
N ASN A 139 3.32 -2.77 17.46
CA ASN A 139 3.38 -3.34 18.81
C ASN A 139 4.58 -2.81 19.61
N ARG A 140 5.74 -2.69 19.00
CA ARG A 140 6.93 -2.10 19.65
C ARG A 140 6.69 -0.67 20.09
N ARG A 141 6.05 0.13 19.25
CA ARG A 141 5.73 1.52 19.57
C ARG A 141 4.73 1.64 20.71
N MET A 142 3.74 0.80 20.74
CA MET A 142 2.79 0.72 21.84
C MET A 142 3.46 0.32 23.14
N ASN A 143 4.34 -0.69 23.12
CA ASN A 143 5.08 -1.16 24.29
C ASN A 143 6.08 -0.12 24.84
N SER A 144 6.60 0.76 23.98
CA SER A 144 7.48 1.85 24.40
C SER A 144 6.73 3.06 24.99
N GLY A 145 5.40 2.96 25.14
CA GLY A 145 4.57 4.04 25.64
C GLY A 145 4.29 5.15 24.63
N LYS A 146 4.76 5.02 23.43
CA LYS A 146 4.43 5.94 22.35
C LYS A 146 3.09 5.57 21.76
N ARG A 147 2.18 6.51 21.71
CA ARG A 147 0.87 6.32 21.07
C ARG A 147 1.00 6.42 19.55
N GLU A 148 1.72 5.52 19.01
CA GLU A 148 1.97 5.49 17.58
C GLU A 148 1.06 4.44 16.95
N THR A 149 0.15 4.89 16.12
CA THR A 149 -0.90 4.04 15.56
C THR A 149 -0.81 3.88 14.04
N LYS A 150 0.17 4.52 13.41
CA LYS A 150 0.21 4.60 11.95
C LYS A 150 0.21 3.25 11.25
N PHE A 151 0.93 2.26 11.75
CA PHE A 151 0.97 0.94 11.11
C PHE A 151 -0.29 0.13 11.39
N VAL A 152 -0.85 0.26 12.58
CA VAL A 152 -2.11 -0.40 12.92
C VAL A 152 -3.22 0.07 11.98
N LEU A 153 -3.30 1.36 11.71
CA LEU A 153 -4.33 1.92 10.85
C LEU A 153 -4.14 1.57 9.37
N ILE A 154 -2.92 1.38 8.91
CA ILE A 154 -2.64 0.92 7.55
C ILE A 154 -3.08 -0.53 7.35
N LEU A 155 -2.79 -1.40 8.31
CA LEU A 155 -3.12 -2.81 8.27
C LEU A 155 -4.58 -3.05 8.54
N ASN A 156 -5.09 -2.34 9.51
CA ASN A 156 -6.40 -2.57 10.06
C ASN A 156 -7.44 -1.72 9.34
N THR A 157 -8.18 -2.37 8.52
CA THR A 157 -9.31 -1.76 7.85
C THR A 157 -10.52 -1.63 8.76
N GLU A 158 -10.46 -2.24 9.93
CA GLU A 158 -11.51 -2.14 10.92
C GLU A 158 -11.41 -0.82 11.66
N SER A 159 -12.10 0.12 11.18
CA SER A 159 -12.13 1.43 11.82
C SER A 159 -12.55 1.37 13.30
N GLU A 160 -13.40 0.42 13.65
CA GLU A 160 -13.81 0.24 15.01
C GLU A 160 -12.67 -0.08 15.97
N VAL A 161 -11.69 -0.83 15.52
CA VAL A 161 -10.52 -1.13 16.35
C VAL A 161 -9.74 0.13 16.65
N GLY A 162 -9.48 0.91 15.63
CA GLY A 162 -8.81 2.19 15.81
C GLY A 162 -9.62 3.14 16.68
N SER A 163 -10.91 3.19 16.48
CA SER A 163 -11.76 4.09 17.23
C SER A 163 -11.93 3.69 18.70
N THR A 164 -11.97 2.42 18.99
CA THR A 164 -12.25 1.95 20.34
C THR A 164 -11.03 1.77 21.21
N GLY A 165 -10.09 0.98 20.75
CA GLY A 165 -8.92 0.63 21.55
C GLY A 165 -7.89 1.73 21.60
N LEU A 166 -7.70 2.40 20.51
CA LEU A 166 -6.58 3.31 20.31
C LEU A 166 -6.92 4.76 20.62
N GLY A 167 -8.18 5.10 20.61
CA GLY A 167 -8.65 6.44 20.96
C GLY A 167 -8.52 6.76 22.44
N THR A 168 -8.30 5.76 23.21
CA THR A 168 -8.03 5.92 24.62
C THR A 168 -6.53 5.95 24.90
#